data_5cfe541f19ce2852a7715ab0b39cc7a8
#
_entry.id   5cfe541f19ce2852a7715ab0b39cc7a8
#
_cell.length_a   1.000
_cell.length_b   1.000
_cell.length_c   1.000
_cell.angle_alpha   90.00
_cell.angle_beta   90.00
_cell.angle_gamma   90.00
#
_symmetry.space_group_name_H-M   'P 1'
#
loop_
_entity.id
_entity.type
_entity.pdbx_description
1 polymer ?
#
loop_
_entity_poly.entity_id
_entity_poly.type
_entity_poly.pdbx_seq_one_letter_code
_entity_poly.pdbx_strand_id
1 'polypeptide(L)'
;MSSELARPLPDFHGFGYRIAQIENNTHCNYKCWFCPNAYDTPAPKACMDIPTFYKILTEIRSVYTPIELNDISFATYNEPNLDETFKEKLQIMTSMGFVYEHISNGSMITTDLTDFLIENPQNIKQFRLNIPTLDEKKWKDITGSAVNVLHRMFFQLEYLFSRSSQLNFPISVIVNGDGSEDHKQEFMKVYQKFSHHKGINLSMTGLIDRAGTLEGAECETQKLASGEIDWGEQPLRCNASYFDNLYFGIKGNVFYCCHDYHQEYSCGNIHETPLKELLTSDNYYKQKERFMHDFCRKCEQARPLEIVN
;
A
#
# COMPACT_ATOMS: atom_id res chain seq x y z
N MET A 1 7.56 40.16 20.93
CA MET A 1 7.59 39.54 19.61
C MET A 1 8.33 38.22 19.79
N SER A 2 7.56 37.15 20.06
CA SER A 2 8.07 35.80 20.19
C SER A 2 8.41 35.32 18.77
N SER A 3 9.66 34.92 18.57
CA SER A 3 10.12 34.24 17.34
C SER A 3 9.31 32.96 17.21
N GLU A 4 8.27 32.96 16.38
CA GLU A 4 7.71 31.71 15.84
C GLU A 4 8.84 31.03 15.08
N LEU A 5 9.49 30.11 15.76
CA LEU A 5 10.37 29.14 15.13
C LEU A 5 9.50 28.38 14.12
N ALA A 6 9.70 28.65 12.84
CA ALA A 6 9.07 27.88 11.77
C ALA A 6 9.31 26.40 12.07
N ARG A 7 8.25 25.65 12.39
CA ARG A 7 8.36 24.20 12.60
C ARG A 7 8.92 23.60 11.33
N PRO A 8 9.99 22.79 11.42
CA PRO A 8 10.53 22.13 10.24
C PRO A 8 9.44 21.26 9.62
N LEU A 9 9.44 21.14 8.29
CA LEU A 9 8.66 20.09 7.61
C LEU A 9 8.98 18.76 8.27
N PRO A 10 8.00 17.83 8.35
CA PRO A 10 8.24 16.51 8.91
C PRO A 10 9.53 15.94 8.32
N ASP A 11 10.46 15.54 9.17
CA ASP A 11 11.71 14.95 8.73
C ASP A 11 11.45 13.54 8.24
N PHE A 12 11.33 13.37 6.94
CA PHE A 12 11.19 12.07 6.30
C PHE A 12 12.54 11.35 6.16
N HIS A 13 13.65 11.93 6.63
CA HIS A 13 15.00 11.38 6.50
C HIS A 13 15.34 10.24 7.44
N GLY A 14 14.49 9.88 8.40
CA GLY A 14 14.88 9.02 9.52
C GLY A 14 15.24 7.58 9.16
N PHE A 15 14.68 6.93 8.11
CA PHE A 15 14.85 5.50 7.86
C PHE A 15 14.83 5.05 6.40
N GLY A 16 15.13 5.91 5.44
CA GLY A 16 15.37 5.52 4.04
C GLY A 16 14.13 5.20 3.21
N TYR A 17 12.92 5.22 3.77
CA TYR A 17 11.66 5.09 3.04
C TYR A 17 10.89 6.39 3.09
N ARG A 18 10.56 6.90 1.89
CA ARG A 18 9.68 8.04 1.71
C ARG A 18 8.70 7.67 0.63
N ILE A 19 7.54 7.27 1.06
CA ILE A 19 6.49 6.80 0.18
C ILE A 19 5.31 7.74 0.29
N ALA A 20 4.78 8.19 -0.85
CA ALA A 20 3.43 8.72 -0.91
C ALA A 20 2.51 7.60 -1.41
N GLN A 21 1.59 7.14 -0.58
CA GLN A 21 0.57 6.18 -0.98
C GLN A 21 -0.66 6.93 -1.48
N ILE A 22 -1.08 6.61 -2.69
CA ILE A 22 -2.24 7.23 -3.35
C ILE A 22 -3.30 6.16 -3.56
N GLU A 23 -4.45 6.33 -2.94
CA GLU A 23 -5.62 5.49 -3.18
C GLU A 23 -6.27 5.91 -4.48
N ASN A 24 -5.96 5.23 -5.60
CA ASN A 24 -6.53 5.59 -6.89
C ASN A 24 -7.98 5.13 -7.09
N ASN A 25 -8.44 4.15 -6.30
CA ASN A 25 -9.84 3.73 -6.21
C ASN A 25 -10.12 3.11 -4.83
N THR A 26 -11.41 2.97 -4.46
CA THR A 26 -11.84 2.47 -3.13
C THR A 26 -12.23 1.00 -3.12
N HIS A 27 -11.94 0.22 -4.15
CA HIS A 27 -12.46 -1.14 -4.24
C HIS A 27 -11.42 -2.17 -4.70
N CYS A 28 -11.68 -3.41 -4.33
CA CYS A 28 -10.94 -4.58 -4.75
C CYS A 28 -11.94 -5.65 -5.19
N ASN A 29 -11.54 -6.48 -6.12
CA ASN A 29 -12.34 -7.63 -6.57
C ASN A 29 -12.08 -8.90 -5.75
N TYR A 30 -11.20 -8.84 -4.73
CA TYR A 30 -11.00 -9.89 -3.74
C TYR A 30 -11.57 -9.49 -2.38
N LYS A 31 -11.82 -10.49 -1.56
CA LYS A 31 -12.24 -10.39 -0.16
C LYS A 31 -11.29 -11.23 0.70
N CYS A 32 -9.98 -10.91 0.61
CA CYS A 32 -8.98 -11.64 1.36
C CYS A 32 -9.25 -11.53 2.87
N TRP A 33 -9.25 -12.67 3.58
CA TRP A 33 -9.56 -12.73 5.00
C TRP A 33 -8.64 -11.84 5.86
N PHE A 34 -7.44 -11.55 5.39
CA PHE A 34 -6.45 -10.68 6.03
C PHE A 34 -6.54 -9.21 5.59
N CYS A 35 -7.63 -8.81 4.95
CA CYS A 35 -7.82 -7.45 4.47
C CYS A 35 -9.12 -6.87 5.04
N PRO A 36 -9.12 -5.65 5.56
CA PRO A 36 -10.34 -5.01 6.07
C PRO A 36 -11.50 -5.00 5.06
N ASN A 37 -11.19 -4.91 3.76
CA ASN A 37 -12.19 -5.01 2.69
C ASN A 37 -13.03 -6.31 2.69
N ALA A 38 -12.62 -7.35 3.41
CA ALA A 38 -13.41 -8.57 3.54
C ALA A 38 -14.61 -8.37 4.48
N TYR A 39 -14.44 -7.54 5.50
CA TYR A 39 -15.36 -7.40 6.63
C TYR A 39 -16.18 -6.12 6.55
N ASP A 40 -15.56 -5.06 6.06
CA ASP A 40 -16.21 -3.76 5.94
C ASP A 40 -15.78 -3.07 4.64
N THR A 41 -16.71 -2.33 4.04
CA THR A 41 -16.42 -1.54 2.83
C THR A 41 -16.85 -0.11 3.11
N PRO A 42 -15.92 0.76 3.55
CA PRO A 42 -16.24 2.04 4.14
C PRO A 42 -16.83 3.06 3.16
N ALA A 43 -16.67 2.84 1.86
CA ALA A 43 -17.10 3.82 0.86
C ALA A 43 -17.78 3.15 -0.35
N PRO A 44 -18.66 3.86 -1.07
CA PRO A 44 -19.10 3.44 -2.39
C PRO A 44 -17.90 3.25 -3.32
N LYS A 45 -18.01 2.30 -4.24
CA LYS A 45 -16.99 2.08 -5.27
C LYS A 45 -16.81 3.35 -6.10
N ALA A 46 -15.61 3.89 -6.08
CA ALA A 46 -15.25 5.10 -6.81
C ALA A 46 -13.77 5.05 -7.22
N CYS A 47 -13.44 5.74 -8.30
CA CYS A 47 -12.07 5.99 -8.74
C CYS A 47 -11.73 7.47 -8.54
N MET A 48 -10.47 7.74 -8.24
CA MET A 48 -9.94 9.10 -8.24
C MET A 48 -9.93 9.64 -9.66
N ASP A 49 -10.45 10.83 -9.86
CA ASP A 49 -10.39 11.49 -11.17
C ASP A 49 -8.97 12.00 -11.50
N ILE A 50 -8.69 12.21 -12.78
CA ILE A 50 -7.39 12.69 -13.24
C ILE A 50 -7.03 14.08 -12.69
N PRO A 51 -7.95 15.07 -12.60
CA PRO A 51 -7.64 16.35 -11.98
C PRO A 51 -7.17 16.25 -10.52
N THR A 52 -7.84 15.45 -9.69
CA THR A 52 -7.45 15.21 -8.30
C THR A 52 -6.08 14.50 -8.24
N PHE A 53 -5.87 13.48 -9.08
CA PHE A 53 -4.60 12.79 -9.15
C PHE A 53 -3.44 13.72 -9.54
N TYR A 54 -3.62 14.52 -10.58
CA TYR A 54 -2.63 15.50 -11.01
C TYR A 54 -2.36 16.56 -9.93
N LYS A 55 -3.41 17.02 -9.23
CA LYS A 55 -3.30 17.94 -8.10
C LYS A 55 -2.43 17.34 -6.99
N ILE A 56 -2.68 16.08 -6.58
CA ILE A 56 -1.86 15.37 -5.58
C ILE A 56 -0.39 15.36 -6.00
N LEU A 57 -0.07 14.96 -7.22
CA LEU A 57 1.31 14.92 -7.70
C LEU A 57 1.97 16.30 -7.71
N THR A 58 1.22 17.34 -8.08
CA THR A 58 1.70 18.73 -8.07
C THR A 58 2.00 19.20 -6.64
N GLU A 59 1.11 18.90 -5.70
CA GLU A 59 1.30 19.23 -4.28
C GLU A 59 2.48 18.48 -3.67
N ILE A 60 2.63 17.19 -3.96
CA ILE A 60 3.82 16.42 -3.53
C ILE A 60 5.09 17.09 -4.08
N ARG A 61 5.11 17.48 -5.35
CA ARG A 61 6.27 18.12 -5.97
C ARG A 61 6.59 19.50 -5.39
N SER A 62 5.58 20.23 -4.88
CA SER A 62 5.78 21.53 -4.23
C SER A 62 6.51 21.42 -2.89
N VAL A 63 6.44 20.24 -2.26
CA VAL A 63 7.02 19.96 -0.93
C VAL A 63 8.31 19.15 -1.04
N TYR A 64 8.37 18.22 -1.98
CA TYR A 64 9.49 17.30 -2.15
C TYR A 64 10.05 17.34 -3.57
N THR A 65 11.35 17.23 -3.70
CA THR A 65 11.95 16.93 -5.00
C THR A 65 11.77 15.44 -5.33
N PRO A 66 11.79 15.05 -6.62
CA PRO A 66 11.76 13.63 -7.00
C PRO A 66 12.87 12.78 -6.37
N ILE A 67 13.98 13.41 -5.97
CA ILE A 67 15.11 12.75 -5.30
C ILE A 67 14.79 12.47 -3.83
N GLU A 68 14.02 13.35 -3.19
CA GLU A 68 13.64 13.23 -1.78
C GLU A 68 12.46 12.27 -1.58
N LEU A 69 11.52 12.21 -2.54
CA LEU A 69 10.43 11.25 -2.56
C LEU A 69 10.83 10.06 -3.43
N ASN A 70 11.32 9.01 -2.80
CA ASN A 70 11.85 7.84 -3.50
C ASN A 70 10.78 7.01 -4.20
N ASP A 71 9.55 6.97 -3.64
CA ASP A 71 8.51 6.11 -4.15
C ASP A 71 7.11 6.73 -4.00
N ILE A 72 6.31 6.59 -5.05
CA ILE A 72 4.85 6.68 -4.95
C ILE A 72 4.29 5.26 -5.04
N SER A 73 3.30 4.93 -4.24
CA SER A 73 2.62 3.64 -4.30
C SER A 73 1.11 3.83 -4.50
N PHE A 74 0.51 3.00 -5.35
CA PHE A 74 -0.94 2.99 -5.54
C PHE A 74 -1.69 2.07 -4.58
N ALA A 75 -0.98 1.36 -3.72
CA ALA A 75 -1.62 0.37 -2.86
C ALA A 75 -2.00 0.94 -1.51
N THR A 76 -3.28 0.88 -1.24
CA THR A 76 -3.84 0.88 0.11
C THR A 76 -4.61 -0.44 0.31
N TYR A 77 -5.93 -0.41 0.26
CA TYR A 77 -6.80 -1.60 0.38
C TYR A 77 -7.60 -1.88 -0.90
N ASN A 78 -7.08 -1.45 -2.03
CA ASN A 78 -7.70 -1.53 -3.35
C ASN A 78 -6.94 -2.46 -4.30
N GLU A 79 -7.54 -2.74 -5.46
CA GLU A 79 -6.84 -3.26 -6.62
C GLU A 79 -6.68 -2.11 -7.64
N PRO A 80 -5.47 -1.57 -7.82
CA PRO A 80 -5.27 -0.39 -8.67
C PRO A 80 -5.72 -0.57 -10.13
N ASN A 81 -5.58 -1.78 -10.66
CA ASN A 81 -5.91 -2.07 -12.06
C ASN A 81 -7.43 -2.15 -12.34
N LEU A 82 -8.28 -1.98 -11.33
CA LEU A 82 -9.73 -1.80 -11.52
C LEU A 82 -10.11 -0.37 -11.92
N ASP A 83 -9.17 0.54 -11.87
CA ASP A 83 -9.35 1.92 -12.31
C ASP A 83 -9.15 2.00 -13.83
N GLU A 84 -10.18 2.36 -14.57
CA GLU A 84 -10.15 2.46 -16.02
C GLU A 84 -9.14 3.51 -16.52
N THR A 85 -8.83 4.52 -15.70
CA THR A 85 -7.84 5.56 -16.02
C THR A 85 -6.42 5.22 -15.54
N PHE A 86 -6.19 3.98 -15.07
CA PHE A 86 -4.93 3.59 -14.45
C PHE A 86 -3.72 3.76 -15.39
N LYS A 87 -3.82 3.36 -16.66
CA LYS A 87 -2.74 3.55 -17.65
C LYS A 87 -2.39 5.02 -17.84
N GLU A 88 -3.41 5.90 -17.91
CA GLU A 88 -3.20 7.35 -18.01
C GLU A 88 -2.47 7.89 -16.76
N LYS A 89 -2.85 7.45 -15.57
CA LYS A 89 -2.16 7.81 -14.32
C LYS A 89 -0.69 7.39 -14.32
N LEU A 90 -0.37 6.18 -14.81
CA LEU A 90 1.02 5.74 -14.97
C LEU A 90 1.80 6.66 -15.92
N GLN A 91 1.22 7.05 -17.05
CA GLN A 91 1.85 7.95 -18.01
C GLN A 91 2.07 9.35 -17.42
N ILE A 92 1.11 9.88 -16.68
CA ILE A 92 1.25 11.16 -15.98
C ILE A 92 2.41 11.10 -14.99
N MET A 93 2.49 10.07 -14.15
CA MET A 93 3.59 9.92 -13.19
C MET A 93 4.95 9.85 -13.87
N THR A 94 5.05 9.04 -14.92
CA THR A 94 6.29 8.91 -15.71
C THR A 94 6.67 10.24 -16.36
N SER A 95 5.72 10.95 -16.96
CA SER A 95 5.97 12.26 -17.59
C SER A 95 6.40 13.34 -16.60
N MET A 96 5.91 13.26 -15.36
CA MET A 96 6.31 14.14 -14.27
C MET A 96 7.63 13.70 -13.60
N GLY A 97 8.25 12.59 -14.01
CA GLY A 97 9.52 12.10 -13.49
C GLY A 97 9.42 11.45 -12.10
N PHE A 98 8.24 11.03 -11.67
CA PHE A 98 8.09 10.29 -10.44
C PHE A 98 8.52 8.83 -10.61
N VAL A 99 9.17 8.28 -9.59
CA VAL A 99 9.43 6.84 -9.45
C VAL A 99 8.36 6.25 -8.57
N TYR A 100 7.81 5.07 -8.93
CA TYR A 100 6.68 4.51 -8.19
C TYR A 100 6.74 2.99 -8.08
N GLU A 101 6.08 2.45 -7.05
CA GLU A 101 5.76 1.04 -6.88
C GLU A 101 4.35 0.76 -7.39
N HIS A 102 4.22 -0.33 -8.16
CA HIS A 102 2.92 -0.88 -8.48
C HIS A 102 2.68 -2.13 -7.65
N ILE A 103 1.55 -2.16 -6.91
CA ILE A 103 1.16 -3.30 -6.09
C ILE A 103 -0.21 -3.78 -6.58
N SER A 104 -0.33 -5.07 -6.88
CA SER A 104 -1.55 -5.65 -7.43
C SER A 104 -1.78 -7.06 -6.87
N ASN A 105 -3.04 -7.46 -6.83
CA ASN A 105 -3.43 -8.84 -6.55
C ASN A 105 -3.31 -9.77 -7.79
N GLY A 106 -2.88 -9.23 -8.92
CA GLY A 106 -2.64 -9.96 -10.17
C GLY A 106 -3.88 -10.26 -11.02
N SER A 107 -5.08 -10.14 -10.48
CA SER A 107 -6.32 -10.58 -11.17
C SER A 107 -6.70 -9.76 -12.39
N MET A 108 -6.24 -8.50 -12.42
CA MET A 108 -6.53 -7.54 -13.49
C MET A 108 -5.33 -7.28 -14.40
N ILE A 109 -4.24 -8.05 -14.23
CA ILE A 109 -3.16 -8.10 -15.21
C ILE A 109 -3.72 -8.71 -16.47
N THR A 110 -3.50 -8.06 -17.60
CA THR A 110 -3.92 -8.50 -18.92
C THR A 110 -2.74 -8.50 -19.89
N THR A 111 -2.86 -9.21 -21.00
CA THR A 111 -1.86 -9.13 -22.09
C THR A 111 -1.71 -7.69 -22.58
N ASP A 112 -2.83 -6.97 -22.71
CA ASP A 112 -2.86 -5.56 -23.10
C ASP A 112 -2.14 -4.62 -22.11
N LEU A 113 -2.26 -4.86 -20.80
CA LEU A 113 -1.48 -4.11 -19.80
C LEU A 113 0.01 -4.48 -19.90
N THR A 114 0.34 -5.75 -20.08
CA THR A 114 1.73 -6.19 -20.24
C THR A 114 2.38 -5.55 -21.46
N ASP A 115 1.72 -5.58 -22.60
CA ASP A 115 2.22 -4.98 -23.85
C ASP A 115 2.36 -3.45 -23.69
N PHE A 116 1.38 -2.80 -23.06
CA PHE A 116 1.48 -1.37 -22.73
C PHE A 116 2.72 -1.05 -21.88
N LEU A 117 3.03 -1.84 -20.85
CA LEU A 117 4.19 -1.65 -19.98
C LEU A 117 5.52 -1.87 -20.72
N ILE A 118 5.55 -2.74 -21.72
CA ILE A 118 6.72 -2.98 -22.57
C ILE A 118 6.93 -1.83 -23.57
N GLU A 119 5.86 -1.41 -24.23
CA GLU A 119 5.90 -0.37 -25.27
C GLU A 119 6.08 1.05 -24.70
N ASN A 120 5.65 1.25 -23.46
CA ASN A 120 5.75 2.52 -22.75
C ASN A 120 6.59 2.37 -21.49
N PRO A 121 7.94 2.47 -21.56
CA PRO A 121 8.80 2.34 -20.41
C PRO A 121 8.36 3.26 -19.28
N GLN A 122 8.13 2.66 -18.11
CA GLN A 122 7.61 3.34 -16.93
C GLN A 122 8.72 3.53 -15.89
N ASN A 123 8.58 4.56 -15.06
CA ASN A 123 9.47 4.77 -13.92
C ASN A 123 9.07 3.87 -12.73
N ILE A 124 8.78 2.61 -13.00
CA ILE A 124 8.43 1.63 -11.97
C ILE A 124 9.72 1.14 -11.29
N LYS A 125 9.82 1.36 -9.98
CA LYS A 125 10.91 0.81 -9.16
C LYS A 125 10.73 -0.68 -8.96
N GLN A 126 9.49 -1.11 -8.72
CA GLN A 126 9.13 -2.49 -8.47
C GLN A 126 7.66 -2.73 -8.80
N PHE A 127 7.39 -3.85 -9.47
CA PHE A 127 6.04 -4.33 -9.66
C PHE A 127 5.79 -5.51 -8.71
N ARG A 128 4.96 -5.31 -7.70
CA ARG A 128 4.68 -6.30 -6.65
C ARG A 128 3.34 -6.98 -6.92
N LEU A 129 3.36 -8.29 -6.92
CA LEU A 129 2.18 -9.15 -7.11
C LEU A 129 1.94 -9.97 -5.84
N ASN A 130 0.76 -9.83 -5.26
CA ASN A 130 0.35 -10.62 -4.10
C ASN A 130 -0.38 -11.89 -4.60
N ILE A 131 0.27 -13.04 -4.49
CA ILE A 131 -0.28 -14.35 -4.90
C ILE A 131 -0.23 -15.26 -3.67
N PRO A 132 -1.32 -15.37 -2.89
CA PRO A 132 -1.29 -16.06 -1.60
C PRO A 132 -1.16 -17.58 -1.73
N THR A 133 -1.62 -18.16 -2.83
CA THR A 133 -1.61 -19.62 -3.06
C THR A 133 -1.81 -19.95 -4.53
N LEU A 134 -1.40 -21.18 -4.92
CA LEU A 134 -1.73 -21.80 -6.22
C LEU A 134 -2.80 -22.89 -6.10
N ASP A 135 -3.22 -23.21 -4.88
CA ASP A 135 -4.23 -24.23 -4.61
C ASP A 135 -5.64 -23.64 -4.76
N GLU A 136 -6.48 -24.29 -5.57
CA GLU A 136 -7.83 -23.79 -5.89
C GLU A 136 -8.75 -23.67 -4.67
N LYS A 137 -8.70 -24.67 -3.77
CA LYS A 137 -9.53 -24.65 -2.56
C LYS A 137 -9.08 -23.54 -1.62
N LYS A 138 -7.78 -23.45 -1.36
CA LYS A 138 -7.20 -22.40 -0.51
C LYS A 138 -7.37 -21.01 -1.15
N TRP A 139 -7.29 -20.91 -2.47
CA TRP A 139 -7.54 -19.65 -3.18
C TRP A 139 -8.90 -19.06 -2.83
N LYS A 140 -9.96 -19.89 -2.93
CA LYS A 140 -11.32 -19.46 -2.60
C LYS A 140 -11.45 -19.07 -1.12
N ASP A 141 -10.86 -19.85 -0.24
CA ASP A 141 -10.85 -19.59 1.20
C ASP A 141 -10.10 -18.31 1.55
N ILE A 142 -8.91 -18.12 1.00
CA ILE A 142 -8.07 -16.96 1.31
C ILE A 142 -8.60 -15.68 0.68
N THR A 143 -9.03 -15.70 -0.58
CA THR A 143 -9.34 -14.48 -1.36
C THR A 143 -10.82 -14.17 -1.49
N GLY A 144 -11.70 -15.10 -1.11
CA GLY A 144 -13.14 -15.00 -1.37
C GLY A 144 -13.51 -15.00 -2.86
N SER A 145 -12.54 -15.26 -3.76
CA SER A 145 -12.73 -15.15 -5.22
C SER A 145 -12.96 -16.52 -5.88
N ALA A 146 -13.63 -16.51 -7.02
CA ALA A 146 -13.93 -17.73 -7.76
C ALA A 146 -12.67 -18.32 -8.42
N VAL A 147 -12.59 -19.66 -8.54
CA VAL A 147 -11.44 -20.39 -9.09
C VAL A 147 -11.13 -20.02 -10.55
N ASN A 148 -12.15 -19.69 -11.34
CA ASN A 148 -11.93 -19.24 -12.72
C ASN A 148 -11.13 -17.92 -12.82
N VAL A 149 -11.17 -17.09 -11.77
CA VAL A 149 -10.33 -15.88 -11.66
C VAL A 149 -8.85 -16.28 -11.49
N LEU A 150 -8.58 -17.29 -10.66
CA LEU A 150 -7.24 -17.85 -10.47
C LEU A 150 -6.67 -18.39 -11.80
N HIS A 151 -7.45 -19.19 -12.54
CA HIS A 151 -7.01 -19.75 -13.82
C HIS A 151 -6.71 -18.65 -14.86
N ARG A 152 -7.60 -17.65 -14.96
CA ARG A 152 -7.37 -16.51 -15.84
C ARG A 152 -6.13 -15.72 -15.43
N MET A 153 -5.95 -15.47 -14.13
CA MET A 153 -4.78 -14.78 -13.60
C MET A 153 -3.50 -15.54 -13.98
N PHE A 154 -3.46 -16.87 -13.82
CA PHE A 154 -2.27 -17.64 -14.17
C PHE A 154 -1.90 -17.52 -15.65
N PHE A 155 -2.86 -17.60 -16.55
CA PHE A 155 -2.61 -17.39 -17.96
C PHE A 155 -1.98 -16.02 -18.23
N GLN A 156 -2.49 -14.98 -17.62
CA GLN A 156 -2.00 -13.60 -17.78
C GLN A 156 -0.61 -13.40 -17.13
N LEU A 157 -0.37 -14.03 -15.98
CA LEU A 157 0.93 -13.97 -15.31
C LEU A 157 2.01 -14.73 -16.06
N GLU A 158 1.71 -15.88 -16.64
CA GLU A 158 2.65 -16.60 -17.52
C GLU A 158 3.05 -15.71 -18.73
N TYR A 159 2.10 -14.99 -19.31
CA TYR A 159 2.39 -14.03 -20.38
C TYR A 159 3.32 -12.93 -19.90
N LEU A 160 3.00 -12.27 -18.78
CA LEU A 160 3.82 -11.23 -18.17
C LEU A 160 5.24 -11.76 -17.85
N PHE A 161 5.34 -12.91 -17.18
CA PHE A 161 6.62 -13.46 -16.74
C PHE A 161 7.49 -13.92 -17.89
N SER A 162 6.92 -14.49 -18.94
CA SER A 162 7.66 -14.86 -20.15
C SER A 162 8.29 -13.66 -20.86
N ARG A 163 7.77 -12.45 -20.61
CA ARG A 163 8.23 -11.17 -21.18
C ARG A 163 8.98 -10.29 -20.18
N SER A 164 9.25 -10.78 -18.98
CA SER A 164 9.89 -10.00 -17.91
C SER A 164 11.22 -9.39 -18.30
N SER A 165 11.98 -10.03 -19.19
CA SER A 165 13.23 -9.50 -19.72
C SER A 165 13.08 -8.27 -20.65
N GLN A 166 11.87 -7.97 -21.09
CA GLN A 166 11.55 -6.80 -21.92
C GLN A 166 11.08 -5.61 -21.06
N LEU A 167 10.80 -5.84 -19.78
CA LEU A 167 10.44 -4.79 -18.83
C LEU A 167 11.69 -4.11 -18.28
N ASN A 168 11.60 -2.82 -18.01
CA ASN A 168 12.69 -2.02 -17.45
C ASN A 168 12.69 -1.98 -15.90
N PHE A 169 11.90 -2.84 -15.27
CA PHE A 169 11.75 -2.92 -13.82
C PHE A 169 11.63 -4.37 -13.34
N PRO A 170 11.99 -4.68 -12.09
CA PRO A 170 11.83 -6.01 -11.51
C PRO A 170 10.38 -6.29 -11.12
N ILE A 171 9.98 -7.56 -11.21
CA ILE A 171 8.72 -8.07 -10.67
C ILE A 171 9.02 -8.80 -9.35
N SER A 172 8.23 -8.54 -8.33
CA SER A 172 8.26 -9.27 -7.06
C SER A 172 6.94 -9.96 -6.82
N VAL A 173 6.98 -11.28 -6.67
CA VAL A 173 5.82 -12.08 -6.24
C VAL A 173 5.93 -12.30 -4.74
N ILE A 174 4.87 -11.93 -4.02
CA ILE A 174 4.79 -12.01 -2.58
C ILE A 174 3.69 -12.98 -2.19
N VAL A 175 4.02 -13.93 -1.34
CA VAL A 175 3.06 -14.83 -0.70
C VAL A 175 2.81 -14.31 0.72
N ASN A 176 1.62 -13.74 0.94
CA ASN A 176 1.21 -13.25 2.25
C ASN A 176 0.56 -14.37 3.06
N GLY A 177 0.88 -14.47 4.34
CA GLY A 177 0.27 -15.43 5.24
C GLY A 177 0.72 -15.27 6.70
N ASP A 178 0.24 -16.13 7.57
CA ASP A 178 0.42 -16.07 9.02
C ASP A 178 1.79 -16.56 9.53
N GLY A 179 2.68 -17.00 8.66
CA GLY A 179 3.98 -17.57 9.03
C GLY A 179 3.93 -19.06 9.42
N SER A 180 2.77 -19.69 9.38
CA SER A 180 2.57 -21.12 9.67
C SER A 180 3.34 -22.01 8.68
N GLU A 181 3.37 -23.31 9.00
CA GLU A 181 3.95 -24.30 8.09
C GLU A 181 3.16 -24.40 6.76
N ASP A 182 1.84 -24.20 6.83
CA ASP A 182 0.99 -24.15 5.63
C ASP A 182 1.37 -22.98 4.73
N HIS A 183 1.55 -21.77 5.32
CA HIS A 183 2.03 -20.59 4.58
C HIS A 183 3.38 -20.84 3.89
N LYS A 184 4.33 -21.48 4.59
CA LYS A 184 5.64 -21.82 4.00
C LYS A 184 5.51 -22.82 2.84
N GLN A 185 4.61 -23.79 2.96
CA GLN A 185 4.33 -24.76 1.88
C GLN A 185 3.73 -24.06 0.65
N GLU A 186 2.79 -23.12 0.84
CA GLU A 186 2.25 -22.33 -0.26
C GLU A 186 3.33 -21.48 -0.94
N PHE A 187 4.21 -20.85 -0.17
CA PHE A 187 5.36 -20.14 -0.71
C PHE A 187 6.24 -21.06 -1.58
N MET A 188 6.54 -22.27 -1.09
CA MET A 188 7.37 -23.22 -1.85
C MET A 188 6.73 -23.66 -3.16
N LYS A 189 5.38 -23.81 -3.21
CA LYS A 189 4.67 -24.10 -4.46
C LYS A 189 4.78 -22.94 -5.46
N VAL A 190 4.55 -21.69 -4.98
CA VAL A 190 4.71 -20.48 -5.81
C VAL A 190 6.15 -20.35 -6.30
N TYR A 191 7.12 -20.58 -5.43
CA TYR A 191 8.55 -20.56 -5.77
C TYR A 191 8.89 -21.58 -6.85
N GLN A 192 8.49 -22.84 -6.70
CA GLN A 192 8.74 -23.91 -7.70
C GLN A 192 8.12 -23.58 -9.06
N LYS A 193 6.95 -22.95 -9.07
CA LYS A 193 6.27 -22.58 -10.31
C LYS A 193 6.97 -21.45 -11.05
N PHE A 194 7.42 -20.40 -10.36
CA PHE A 194 7.83 -19.15 -11.02
C PHE A 194 9.32 -18.81 -10.95
N SER A 195 10.12 -19.51 -10.12
CA SER A 195 11.55 -19.18 -9.92
C SER A 195 12.43 -19.34 -11.16
N HIS A 196 11.95 -20.04 -12.18
CA HIS A 196 12.69 -20.23 -13.44
C HIS A 196 12.63 -19.00 -14.37
N HIS A 197 11.71 -18.07 -14.14
CA HIS A 197 11.62 -16.84 -14.92
C HIS A 197 12.68 -15.82 -14.45
N LYS A 198 13.42 -15.25 -15.40
CA LYS A 198 14.41 -14.21 -15.11
C LYS A 198 13.73 -12.90 -14.72
N GLY A 199 14.31 -12.18 -13.75
CA GLY A 199 13.78 -10.88 -13.30
C GLY A 199 12.57 -10.97 -12.38
N ILE A 200 12.24 -12.18 -11.90
CA ILE A 200 11.20 -12.40 -10.90
C ILE A 200 11.85 -12.65 -9.54
N ASN A 201 11.50 -11.83 -8.57
CA ASN A 201 11.87 -12.01 -7.17
C ASN A 201 10.70 -12.65 -6.43
N LEU A 202 10.96 -13.63 -5.58
CA LEU A 202 9.93 -14.29 -4.79
C LEU A 202 10.23 -14.13 -3.31
N SER A 203 9.21 -13.74 -2.55
CA SER A 203 9.33 -13.55 -1.10
C SER A 203 8.05 -13.95 -0.38
N MET A 204 8.20 -14.21 0.91
CA MET A 204 7.12 -14.48 1.82
C MET A 204 7.01 -13.31 2.81
N THR A 205 5.79 -12.91 3.14
CA THR A 205 5.55 -11.80 4.09
C THR A 205 4.49 -12.22 5.12
N GLY A 206 4.80 -11.96 6.39
CA GLY A 206 3.85 -12.13 7.49
C GLY A 206 2.72 -11.10 7.42
N LEU A 207 1.56 -11.50 7.92
CA LEU A 207 0.40 -10.63 8.07
C LEU A 207 0.45 -9.88 9.40
N ILE A 208 -0.22 -8.75 9.43
CA ILE A 208 -0.35 -7.87 10.60
C ILE A 208 -1.83 -7.55 10.82
N ASP A 209 -2.21 -7.28 12.06
CA ASP A 209 -3.61 -7.07 12.47
C ASP A 209 -4.16 -5.67 12.13
N ARG A 210 -3.34 -4.81 11.57
CA ARG A 210 -3.73 -3.45 11.17
C ARG A 210 -4.27 -2.61 12.35
N ALA A 211 -3.53 -2.60 13.44
CA ALA A 211 -3.90 -1.89 14.67
C ALA A 211 -5.25 -2.36 15.25
N GLY A 212 -5.48 -3.67 15.27
CA GLY A 212 -6.69 -4.30 15.77
C GLY A 212 -7.86 -4.35 14.78
N THR A 213 -7.75 -3.74 13.59
CA THR A 213 -8.82 -3.78 12.56
C THR A 213 -9.14 -5.20 12.09
N LEU A 214 -8.17 -6.11 12.18
CA LEU A 214 -8.30 -7.52 11.79
C LEU A 214 -8.25 -8.48 12.99
N GLU A 215 -8.56 -8.00 14.17
CA GLU A 215 -8.58 -8.85 15.37
C GLU A 215 -9.49 -10.05 15.18
N GLY A 216 -8.96 -11.25 15.43
CA GLY A 216 -9.69 -12.50 15.25
C GLY A 216 -9.92 -12.95 13.81
N ALA A 217 -9.35 -12.27 12.81
CA ALA A 217 -9.47 -12.67 11.42
C ALA A 217 -8.77 -14.01 11.16
N GLU A 218 -9.47 -14.93 10.48
CA GLU A 218 -8.98 -16.27 10.14
C GLU A 218 -9.62 -16.80 8.86
N CYS A 219 -9.01 -17.82 8.27
CA CYS A 219 -9.60 -18.69 7.26
C CYS A 219 -9.41 -20.17 7.66
N GLU A 220 -9.85 -21.12 6.84
CA GLU A 220 -9.74 -22.55 7.18
C GLU A 220 -8.31 -23.01 7.53
N THR A 221 -7.30 -22.43 6.90
CA THR A 221 -5.91 -22.90 6.99
C THR A 221 -4.96 -21.94 7.71
N GLN A 222 -5.38 -20.72 7.96
CA GLN A 222 -4.51 -19.67 8.52
C GLN A 222 -5.28 -18.81 9.52
N LYS A 223 -4.57 -18.35 10.53
CA LYS A 223 -5.11 -17.48 11.57
C LYS A 223 -4.14 -16.34 11.88
N LEU A 224 -4.68 -15.12 11.93
CA LEU A 224 -3.90 -13.98 12.39
C LEU A 224 -3.62 -14.13 13.90
N ALA A 225 -2.36 -14.05 14.28
CA ALA A 225 -1.98 -13.98 15.69
C ALA A 225 -2.37 -12.58 16.19
N SER A 226 -3.54 -12.48 16.80
CA SER A 226 -3.97 -11.29 17.51
C SER A 226 -3.62 -11.42 18.98
N GLY A 227 -2.80 -10.52 19.50
CA GLY A 227 -2.68 -10.28 20.93
C GLY A 227 -3.33 -8.94 21.24
N GLU A 228 -4.05 -8.83 22.34
CA GLU A 228 -4.41 -7.51 22.85
C GLU A 228 -3.12 -6.73 23.11
N ILE A 229 -2.80 -5.81 22.23
CA ILE A 229 -1.71 -4.87 22.40
C ILE A 229 -2.30 -3.62 23.01
N ASP A 230 -1.88 -3.29 24.22
CA ASP A 230 -2.14 -2.00 24.84
C ASP A 230 -0.82 -1.43 25.36
N TRP A 231 -0.33 -0.41 24.69
CA TRP A 231 0.90 0.27 25.10
C TRP A 231 0.72 1.24 26.27
N GLY A 232 -0.50 1.41 26.80
CA GLY A 232 -0.80 2.33 27.89
C GLY A 232 -0.60 3.81 27.52
N GLU A 233 -0.34 4.66 28.51
CA GLU A 233 -0.25 6.13 28.38
C GLU A 233 1.14 6.64 27.95
N GLN A 234 2.11 5.75 27.75
CA GLN A 234 3.47 6.17 27.43
C GLN A 234 3.60 6.73 26.01
N PRO A 235 4.56 7.63 25.77
CA PRO A 235 4.86 8.11 24.42
C PRO A 235 5.27 6.95 23.50
N LEU A 236 4.75 6.97 22.27
CA LEU A 236 4.98 5.92 21.29
C LEU A 236 5.77 6.41 20.08
N ARG A 237 6.45 5.50 19.41
CA ARG A 237 7.02 5.67 18.08
C ARG A 237 6.52 4.56 17.16
N CYS A 238 6.45 4.84 15.86
CA CYS A 238 6.18 3.82 14.86
C CYS A 238 7.48 3.10 14.48
N ASN A 239 7.55 1.79 14.69
CA ASN A 239 8.73 0.99 14.34
C ASN A 239 8.82 0.71 12.83
N ALA A 240 7.69 0.76 12.12
CA ALA A 240 7.61 0.58 10.67
C ALA A 240 7.80 1.88 9.88
N SER A 241 8.08 2.99 10.53
CA SER A 241 8.28 4.31 9.91
C SER A 241 7.09 4.78 9.03
N TYR A 242 5.88 4.28 9.30
CA TYR A 242 4.70 4.67 8.52
C TYR A 242 4.36 6.16 8.64
N PHE A 243 4.78 6.82 9.73
CA PHE A 243 4.64 8.27 9.88
C PHE A 243 5.56 9.10 8.97
N ASP A 244 6.52 8.44 8.33
CA ASP A 244 7.40 9.08 7.36
C ASP A 244 6.80 9.06 5.95
N ASN A 245 5.56 8.57 5.82
CA ASN A 245 4.84 8.48 4.57
C ASN A 245 3.65 9.44 4.54
N LEU A 246 3.25 9.80 3.32
CA LEU A 246 2.03 10.55 3.05
C LEU A 246 0.98 9.61 2.47
N TYR A 247 -0.26 9.75 2.88
CA TYR A 247 -1.37 8.95 2.40
C TYR A 247 -2.46 9.86 1.84
N PHE A 248 -2.90 9.58 0.61
CA PHE A 248 -3.92 10.37 -0.08
C PHE A 248 -5.11 9.49 -0.44
N GLY A 249 -6.29 9.87 0.05
CA GLY A 249 -7.55 9.26 -0.36
C GLY A 249 -8.04 9.79 -1.71
N ILE A 250 -9.03 9.11 -2.29
CA ILE A 250 -9.55 9.39 -3.66
C ILE A 250 -10.09 10.82 -3.86
N LYS A 251 -10.39 11.55 -2.78
CA LYS A 251 -10.89 12.93 -2.81
C LYS A 251 -9.82 13.95 -2.41
N GLY A 252 -8.54 13.56 -2.33
CA GLY A 252 -7.46 14.45 -1.95
C GLY A 252 -7.30 14.71 -0.45
N ASN A 253 -7.98 13.96 0.40
CA ASN A 253 -7.73 13.99 1.84
C ASN A 253 -6.34 13.40 2.15
N VAL A 254 -5.66 13.96 3.15
CA VAL A 254 -4.33 13.54 3.59
C VAL A 254 -4.42 12.86 4.95
N PHE A 255 -3.77 11.71 5.12
CA PHE A 255 -3.81 10.85 6.32
C PHE A 255 -2.41 10.56 6.84
N TYR A 256 -2.34 10.04 8.09
CA TYR A 256 -1.06 9.74 8.76
C TYR A 256 -0.56 8.32 8.53
N CYS A 257 -1.45 7.36 8.25
CA CYS A 257 -1.08 5.95 8.20
C CYS A 257 -2.00 5.13 7.30
N CYS A 258 -1.44 4.15 6.59
CA CYS A 258 -2.23 3.21 5.79
C CYS A 258 -3.11 2.27 6.63
N HIS A 259 -2.83 2.11 7.93
CA HIS A 259 -3.68 1.29 8.80
C HIS A 259 -4.99 1.97 9.17
N ASP A 260 -5.09 3.29 9.05
CA ASP A 260 -6.36 4.04 9.21
C ASP A 260 -7.30 3.74 8.03
N TYR A 261 -7.84 2.53 8.02
CA TYR A 261 -8.67 2.02 6.93
C TYR A 261 -9.93 2.86 6.70
N HIS A 262 -10.53 3.35 7.77
CA HIS A 262 -11.73 4.19 7.72
C HIS A 262 -11.44 5.65 7.41
N GLN A 263 -10.16 6.03 7.35
CA GLN A 263 -9.71 7.40 7.08
C GLN A 263 -10.29 8.43 8.07
N GLU A 264 -10.36 8.02 9.34
CA GLU A 264 -10.95 8.84 10.42
C GLU A 264 -10.02 9.97 10.88
N TYR A 265 -8.72 9.85 10.62
CA TYR A 265 -7.70 10.79 11.07
C TYR A 265 -7.11 11.58 9.90
N SER A 266 -7.95 12.36 9.22
CA SER A 266 -7.48 13.26 8.16
C SER A 266 -6.84 14.52 8.76
N CYS A 267 -5.70 14.92 8.20
CA CYS A 267 -5.08 16.21 8.54
C CYS A 267 -5.55 17.37 7.67
N GLY A 268 -6.37 17.10 6.66
CA GLY A 268 -6.95 18.10 5.76
C GLY A 268 -7.09 17.58 4.32
N ASN A 269 -7.45 18.49 3.42
CA ASN A 269 -7.68 18.18 2.01
C ASN A 269 -6.90 19.14 1.11
N ILE A 270 -6.20 18.60 0.10
CA ILE A 270 -5.35 19.38 -0.82
C ILE A 270 -6.13 20.31 -1.76
N HIS A 271 -7.43 20.11 -1.91
CA HIS A 271 -8.28 21.03 -2.67
C HIS A 271 -8.64 22.29 -1.89
N GLU A 272 -8.56 22.23 -0.55
CA GLU A 272 -8.88 23.33 0.35
C GLU A 272 -7.63 24.09 0.80
N THR A 273 -6.54 23.33 1.09
CA THR A 273 -5.31 23.89 1.64
C THR A 273 -4.10 23.24 0.96
N PRO A 274 -3.11 24.01 0.48
CA PRO A 274 -1.88 23.46 -0.10
C PRO A 274 -1.18 22.48 0.85
N LEU A 275 -0.59 21.42 0.33
CA LEU A 275 0.05 20.36 1.13
C LEU A 275 1.11 20.91 2.09
N LYS A 276 1.93 21.86 1.63
CA LYS A 276 2.95 22.50 2.45
C LYS A 276 2.35 23.19 3.69
N GLU A 277 1.23 23.87 3.50
CA GLU A 277 0.53 24.57 4.60
C GLU A 277 -0.12 23.55 5.55
N LEU A 278 -0.75 22.50 5.02
CA LEU A 278 -1.28 21.40 5.84
C LEU A 278 -0.20 20.81 6.75
N LEU A 279 0.95 20.41 6.19
CA LEU A 279 2.02 19.71 6.90
C LEU A 279 2.74 20.60 7.96
N THR A 280 2.63 21.92 7.85
CA THR A 280 3.23 22.87 8.81
C THR A 280 2.21 23.46 9.78
N SER A 281 0.93 23.13 9.65
CA SER A 281 -0.14 23.67 10.48
C SER A 281 -0.13 23.10 11.91
N ASP A 282 -0.58 23.90 12.86
CA ASP A 282 -0.82 23.42 14.23
C ASP A 282 -1.84 22.29 14.28
N ASN A 283 -2.81 22.31 13.36
CA ASN A 283 -3.81 21.25 13.25
C ASN A 283 -3.18 19.92 12.88
N TYR A 284 -2.20 19.90 11.94
CA TYR A 284 -1.47 18.69 11.58
C TYR A 284 -0.85 18.03 12.81
N TYR A 285 -0.12 18.78 13.64
CA TYR A 285 0.55 18.23 14.81
C TYR A 285 -0.43 17.78 15.89
N LYS A 286 -1.50 18.54 16.15
CA LYS A 286 -2.53 18.16 17.11
C LYS A 286 -3.26 16.87 16.70
N GLN A 287 -3.61 16.73 15.43
CA GLN A 287 -4.26 15.52 14.93
C GLN A 287 -3.29 14.35 14.92
N LYS A 288 -2.01 14.55 14.64
CA LYS A 288 -0.97 13.51 14.72
C LYS A 288 -0.83 13.00 16.17
N GLU A 289 -0.79 13.88 17.15
CA GLU A 289 -0.75 13.49 18.56
C GLU A 289 -1.99 12.69 18.95
N ARG A 290 -3.18 13.15 18.55
CA ARG A 290 -4.43 12.43 18.75
C ARG A 290 -4.40 11.03 18.09
N PHE A 291 -3.97 10.94 16.84
CA PHE A 291 -3.83 9.67 16.13
C PHE A 291 -2.88 8.71 16.86
N MET A 292 -1.73 9.20 17.32
CA MET A 292 -0.79 8.38 18.09
C MET A 292 -1.39 7.91 19.41
N HIS A 293 -2.15 8.75 20.08
CA HIS A 293 -2.81 8.42 21.33
C HIS A 293 -3.95 7.43 21.16
N ASP A 294 -4.83 7.62 20.19
CA ASP A 294 -6.06 6.86 20.06
C ASP A 294 -5.88 5.57 19.22
N PHE A 295 -5.10 5.66 18.15
CA PHE A 295 -4.95 4.60 17.16
C PHE A 295 -3.70 3.73 17.38
N CYS A 296 -2.53 4.37 17.61
CA CYS A 296 -1.28 3.62 17.68
C CYS A 296 -1.13 2.77 18.94
N ARG A 297 -1.93 2.99 19.99
CA ARG A 297 -1.89 2.18 21.21
C ARG A 297 -2.19 0.71 20.99
N LYS A 298 -3.02 0.40 20.01
CA LYS A 298 -3.40 -0.96 19.63
C LYS A 298 -2.57 -1.50 18.47
N CYS A 299 -1.60 -0.74 17.98
CA CYS A 299 -0.86 -1.09 16.79
C CYS A 299 0.37 -1.96 17.11
N GLU A 300 0.47 -3.12 16.47
CA GLU A 300 1.61 -4.03 16.59
C GLU A 300 2.93 -3.44 16.05
N GLN A 301 2.86 -2.35 15.29
CA GLN A 301 4.03 -1.62 14.79
C GLN A 301 4.47 -0.47 15.72
N ALA A 302 3.67 -0.13 16.71
CA ALA A 302 4.07 0.87 17.72
C ALA A 302 5.05 0.26 18.73
N ARG A 303 5.88 1.10 19.30
CA ARG A 303 6.78 0.76 20.42
C ARG A 303 6.87 1.96 21.36
N PRO A 304 7.04 1.74 22.66
CA PRO A 304 7.37 2.80 23.59
C PRO A 304 8.59 3.59 23.16
N LEU A 305 8.53 4.90 23.35
CA LEU A 305 9.69 5.76 23.15
C LEU A 305 10.63 5.49 24.34
N GLU A 306 11.79 4.87 24.07
CA GLU A 306 12.81 4.74 25.10
C GLU A 306 13.34 6.13 25.45
N ILE A 307 13.05 6.60 26.65
CA ILE A 307 13.68 7.81 27.19
C ILE A 307 15.11 7.44 27.48
N VAL A 308 16.02 7.81 26.60
CA VAL A 308 17.46 7.71 26.89
C VAL A 308 17.75 8.77 27.93
N ASN A 309 17.87 8.33 29.20
CA ASN A 309 18.31 9.18 30.32
C ASN A 309 19.80 9.52 30.22
#